data_a058c4271c107eaefd1b3c4e599ef49c
#
_entry.id   a058c4271c107eaefd1b3c4e599ef49c
#
_cell.length_a   1.000
_cell.length_b   1.000
_cell.length_c   1.000
_cell.angle_alpha   90.00
_cell.angle_beta   90.00
_cell.angle_gamma   90.00
#
_symmetry.space_group_name_H-M   'P 1'
#
loop_
_entity.id
_entity.type
_entity.pdbx_description
1 polymer ?
#
loop_
_entity_poly.entity_id
_entity_poly.type
_entity_poly.pdbx_seq_one_letter_code
_entity_poly.pdbx_strand_id
1 'polypeptide(L)'
;MRKRLSTYIWEYKWHYVFAITSLIISVSLDMLAPMLTMHIIDDVILGGDLAILPCLLGGILIVGVGRCIFQYTKEYMFDKVGSSVGSDMRKNLFDHIQSLSSSFFDKTNTGELMARVKDDVDRIWNTLSYVSMLIIEVIFHTCVVLFCMYRLHAPLAVIPTVAMLLSALIAVSMERHLGSIYEDISEENAVLNTVAEENLAGVRTVKAFAREKFEISKFLSHNQRYYELNMRQSRVFVRYYPYLQIITKLLPMIILLLGGRLVIQGTITLGVLG
;
A
#
# COMPACT_ATOMS: atom_id res chain seq x y z
N MET A 1 -9.97 23.02 23.76
CA MET A 1 -11.00 22.02 23.32
C MET A 1 -10.28 20.86 22.64
N ARG A 2 -10.49 19.63 23.12
CA ARG A 2 -9.87 18.42 22.55
C ARG A 2 -10.58 18.10 21.22
N LYS A 3 -10.05 18.58 20.07
CA LYS A 3 -10.62 18.23 18.76
C LYS A 3 -10.44 16.72 18.54
N ARG A 4 -11.50 16.00 18.20
CA ARG A 4 -11.43 14.59 17.78
C ARG A 4 -10.90 14.51 16.36
N LEU A 5 -10.27 13.41 15.97
CA LEU A 5 -9.77 13.20 14.62
C LEU A 5 -10.88 13.39 13.55
N SER A 6 -12.10 12.97 13.87
CA SER A 6 -13.28 13.18 13.03
C SER A 6 -13.56 14.67 12.71
N THR A 7 -13.22 15.57 13.63
CA THR A 7 -13.43 17.02 13.41
C THR A 7 -12.50 17.55 12.33
N TYR A 8 -11.24 17.09 12.31
CA TYR A 8 -10.28 17.46 11.26
C TYR A 8 -10.73 16.92 9.89
N ILE A 9 -11.20 15.68 9.82
CA ILE A 9 -11.73 15.10 8.57
C ILE A 9 -12.94 15.92 8.05
N TRP A 10 -13.83 16.33 8.94
CA TRP A 10 -15.00 17.15 8.56
C TRP A 10 -14.62 18.55 8.05
N GLU A 11 -13.57 19.17 8.56
CA GLU A 11 -13.06 20.46 8.08
C GLU A 11 -12.61 20.36 6.61
N TYR A 12 -12.06 19.21 6.20
CA TYR A 12 -11.56 18.95 4.83
C TYR A 12 -12.48 18.07 3.97
N LYS A 13 -13.74 17.87 4.36
CA LYS A 13 -14.68 16.95 3.69
C LYS A 13 -14.81 17.18 2.17
N TRP A 14 -14.82 18.44 1.72
CA TRP A 14 -14.95 18.75 0.30
C TRP A 14 -13.73 18.37 -0.52
N HIS A 15 -12.54 18.45 0.06
CA HIS A 15 -11.32 17.98 -0.57
C HIS A 15 -11.32 16.44 -0.68
N TYR A 16 -11.78 15.73 0.35
CA TYR A 16 -11.96 14.27 0.28
C TYR A 16 -13.00 13.87 -0.76
N VAL A 17 -14.15 14.55 -0.83
CA VAL A 17 -15.16 14.28 -1.85
C VAL A 17 -14.58 14.46 -3.26
N PHE A 18 -13.83 15.54 -3.48
CA PHE A 18 -13.19 15.78 -4.77
C PHE A 18 -12.09 14.76 -5.09
N ALA A 19 -11.31 14.35 -4.10
CA ALA A 19 -10.30 13.30 -4.23
C ALA A 19 -10.94 11.95 -4.58
N ILE A 20 -12.00 11.56 -3.87
CA ILE A 20 -12.73 10.31 -4.13
C ILE A 20 -13.43 10.32 -5.49
N THR A 21 -14.02 11.43 -5.90
CA THR A 21 -14.62 11.53 -7.24
C THR A 21 -13.56 11.42 -8.34
N SER A 22 -12.40 12.05 -8.16
CA SER A 22 -11.26 11.92 -9.08
C SER A 22 -10.75 10.48 -9.14
N LEU A 23 -10.69 9.78 -7.99
CA LEU A 23 -10.34 8.36 -7.92
C LEU A 23 -11.33 7.50 -8.70
N ILE A 24 -12.63 7.69 -8.49
CA ILE A 24 -13.68 6.95 -9.20
C ILE A 24 -13.55 7.14 -10.71
N ILE A 25 -13.37 8.38 -11.16
CA ILE A 25 -13.22 8.69 -12.58
C ILE A 25 -11.92 8.06 -13.13
N SER A 26 -10.80 8.16 -12.41
CA SER A 26 -9.52 7.59 -12.84
C SER A 26 -9.61 6.08 -13.02
N VAL A 27 -10.19 5.36 -12.05
CA VAL A 27 -10.38 3.90 -12.13
C VAL A 27 -11.37 3.51 -13.24
N SER A 28 -12.43 4.29 -13.43
CA SER A 28 -13.39 4.04 -14.51
C SER A 28 -12.77 4.23 -15.89
N LEU A 29 -11.92 5.24 -16.06
CA LEU A 29 -11.16 5.47 -17.29
C LEU A 29 -10.17 4.34 -17.55
N ASP A 30 -9.54 3.80 -16.48
CA ASP A 30 -8.62 2.68 -16.62
C ASP A 30 -9.27 1.45 -17.26
N MET A 31 -10.54 1.20 -16.98
CA MET A 31 -11.29 0.10 -17.57
C MET A 31 -11.72 0.32 -19.03
N LEU A 32 -11.70 1.57 -19.51
CA LEU A 32 -12.01 1.85 -20.91
C LEU A 32 -10.89 1.45 -21.87
N ALA A 33 -9.63 1.50 -21.43
CA ALA A 33 -8.49 1.14 -22.29
C ALA A 33 -8.53 -0.32 -22.75
N PRO A 34 -8.75 -1.34 -21.90
CA PRO A 34 -8.96 -2.73 -22.35
C PRO A 34 -10.17 -2.88 -23.27
N MET A 35 -11.28 -2.16 -22.99
CA MET A 35 -12.47 -2.22 -23.86
C MET A 35 -12.19 -1.68 -25.26
N LEU A 36 -11.45 -0.58 -25.38
CA LEU A 36 -11.05 -0.04 -26.68
C LEU A 36 -10.08 -1.00 -27.40
N THR A 37 -9.17 -1.65 -26.65
CA THR A 37 -8.28 -2.67 -27.20
C THR A 37 -9.05 -3.88 -27.72
N MET A 38 -10.08 -4.32 -26.99
CA MET A 38 -10.99 -5.37 -27.45
C MET A 38 -11.59 -5.04 -28.82
N HIS A 39 -12.12 -3.84 -29.02
CA HIS A 39 -12.65 -3.39 -30.32
C HIS A 39 -11.58 -3.31 -31.41
N ILE A 40 -10.35 -2.93 -31.09
CA ILE A 40 -9.25 -2.96 -32.07
C ILE A 40 -9.00 -4.39 -32.55
N ILE A 41 -9.02 -5.37 -31.64
CA ILE A 41 -8.78 -6.77 -32.01
C ILE A 41 -9.95 -7.30 -32.85
N ASP A 42 -11.17 -7.10 -32.38
CA ASP A 42 -12.36 -7.72 -32.99
C ASP A 42 -12.79 -7.03 -34.30
N ASP A 43 -12.86 -5.69 -34.33
CA ASP A 43 -13.41 -4.95 -35.46
C ASP A 43 -12.33 -4.60 -36.51
N VAL A 44 -11.12 -4.22 -36.03
CA VAL A 44 -10.05 -3.79 -36.97
C VAL A 44 -9.22 -4.97 -37.44
N ILE A 45 -8.70 -5.80 -36.53
CA ILE A 45 -7.78 -6.89 -36.92
C ILE A 45 -8.54 -8.05 -37.55
N LEU A 46 -9.64 -8.51 -36.94
CA LEU A 46 -10.43 -9.63 -37.42
C LEU A 46 -11.50 -9.19 -38.43
N GLY A 47 -12.14 -8.03 -38.19
CA GLY A 47 -13.17 -7.49 -39.11
C GLY A 47 -12.60 -6.80 -40.35
N GLY A 48 -11.33 -6.37 -40.33
CA GLY A 48 -10.66 -5.71 -41.47
C GLY A 48 -11.05 -4.23 -41.65
N ASP A 49 -11.78 -3.63 -40.70
CA ASP A 49 -12.24 -2.23 -40.80
C ASP A 49 -11.17 -1.26 -40.31
N LEU A 50 -10.24 -0.90 -41.19
CA LEU A 50 -9.16 0.07 -40.89
C LEU A 50 -9.67 1.50 -40.72
N ALA A 51 -10.90 1.83 -41.12
CA ALA A 51 -11.42 3.20 -41.03
C ALA A 51 -11.68 3.61 -39.59
N ILE A 52 -11.98 2.66 -38.70
CA ILE A 52 -12.26 2.91 -37.28
C ILE A 52 -10.97 3.04 -36.43
N LEU A 53 -9.84 2.50 -36.92
CA LEU A 53 -8.58 2.46 -36.17
C LEU A 53 -8.11 3.82 -35.66
N PRO A 54 -8.08 4.92 -36.44
CA PRO A 54 -7.65 6.23 -35.93
C PRO A 54 -8.56 6.74 -34.80
N CYS A 55 -9.86 6.45 -34.85
CA CYS A 55 -10.81 6.84 -33.81
C CYS A 55 -10.56 6.09 -32.51
N LEU A 56 -10.31 4.76 -32.56
CA LEU A 56 -10.01 3.94 -31.40
C LEU A 56 -8.67 4.33 -30.76
N LEU A 57 -7.63 4.57 -31.57
CA LEU A 57 -6.34 5.04 -31.09
C LEU A 57 -6.45 6.44 -30.44
N GLY A 58 -7.22 7.34 -31.07
CA GLY A 58 -7.54 8.63 -30.48
C GLY A 58 -8.27 8.50 -29.14
N GLY A 59 -9.21 7.56 -29.04
CA GLY A 59 -9.91 7.20 -27.81
C GLY A 59 -8.96 6.75 -26.71
N ILE A 60 -8.02 5.85 -27.01
CA ILE A 60 -7.01 5.37 -26.05
C ILE A 60 -6.14 6.54 -25.56
N LEU A 61 -5.71 7.43 -26.45
CA LEU A 61 -4.94 8.62 -26.06
C LEU A 61 -5.73 9.55 -25.13
N ILE A 62 -6.99 9.84 -25.45
CA ILE A 62 -7.87 10.69 -24.62
C ILE A 62 -8.10 10.05 -23.27
N VAL A 63 -8.38 8.75 -23.22
CA VAL A 63 -8.56 8.00 -21.97
C VAL A 63 -7.27 8.01 -21.16
N GLY A 64 -6.11 7.78 -21.77
CA GLY A 64 -4.81 7.81 -21.09
C GLY A 64 -4.47 9.17 -20.50
N VAL A 65 -4.66 10.25 -21.27
CA VAL A 65 -4.46 11.62 -20.78
C VAL A 65 -5.44 11.96 -19.66
N GLY A 66 -6.72 11.63 -19.85
CA GLY A 66 -7.76 11.82 -18.83
C GLY A 66 -7.42 11.09 -17.53
N ARG A 67 -7.02 9.81 -17.64
CA ARG A 67 -6.56 9.02 -16.48
C ARG A 67 -5.40 9.70 -15.76
N CYS A 68 -4.36 10.15 -16.47
CA CYS A 68 -3.21 10.83 -15.86
C CYS A 68 -3.62 12.09 -15.08
N ILE A 69 -4.53 12.90 -15.65
CA ILE A 69 -5.03 14.12 -15.00
C ILE A 69 -5.78 13.77 -13.71
N PHE A 70 -6.70 12.81 -13.76
CA PHE A 70 -7.50 12.44 -12.58
C PHE A 70 -6.67 11.68 -11.55
N GLN A 71 -5.70 10.88 -11.95
CA GLN A 71 -4.75 10.24 -11.04
C GLN A 71 -3.90 11.27 -10.31
N TYR A 72 -3.30 12.22 -11.03
CA TYR A 72 -2.55 13.30 -10.41
C TYR A 72 -3.42 14.10 -9.42
N THR A 73 -4.64 14.45 -9.84
CA THR A 73 -5.57 15.22 -9.00
C THR A 73 -5.94 14.46 -7.73
N LYS A 74 -6.21 13.16 -7.84
CA LYS A 74 -6.48 12.25 -6.72
C LYS A 74 -5.33 12.27 -5.71
N GLU A 75 -4.11 11.97 -6.16
CA GLU A 75 -2.92 11.90 -5.30
C GLU A 75 -2.64 13.25 -4.63
N TYR A 76 -2.64 14.32 -5.42
CA TYR A 76 -2.44 15.66 -4.89
C TYR A 76 -3.46 16.06 -3.82
N MET A 77 -4.74 15.72 -4.03
CA MET A 77 -5.79 16.08 -3.07
C MET A 77 -5.70 15.27 -1.77
N PHE A 78 -5.43 13.96 -1.84
CA PHE A 78 -5.22 13.15 -0.65
C PHE A 78 -4.00 13.63 0.14
N ASP A 79 -2.88 13.90 -0.51
CA ASP A 79 -1.68 14.43 0.14
C ASP A 79 -1.89 15.81 0.74
N LYS A 80 -2.57 16.71 0.02
CA LYS A 80 -2.91 18.04 0.52
C LYS A 80 -3.74 17.98 1.80
N VAL A 81 -4.76 17.10 1.82
CA VAL A 81 -5.61 16.95 3.02
C VAL A 81 -4.80 16.37 4.17
N GLY A 82 -4.06 15.30 3.95
CA GLY A 82 -3.21 14.70 4.99
C GLY A 82 -2.21 15.69 5.56
N SER A 83 -1.53 16.43 4.69
CA SER A 83 -0.56 17.47 5.08
C SER A 83 -1.20 18.61 5.86
N SER A 84 -2.39 19.09 5.44
CA SER A 84 -3.13 20.14 6.14
C SER A 84 -3.56 19.69 7.53
N VAL A 85 -4.14 18.48 7.64
CA VAL A 85 -4.52 17.88 8.93
C VAL A 85 -3.29 17.70 9.82
N GLY A 86 -2.18 17.20 9.29
CA GLY A 86 -0.92 17.05 10.04
C GLY A 86 -0.39 18.38 10.56
N SER A 87 -0.44 19.44 9.75
CA SER A 87 -0.04 20.79 10.15
C SER A 87 -0.92 21.33 11.27
N ASP A 88 -2.25 21.21 11.13
CA ASP A 88 -3.20 21.67 12.15
C ASP A 88 -3.05 20.89 13.46
N MET A 89 -2.82 19.60 13.37
CA MET A 89 -2.56 18.77 14.55
C MET A 89 -1.27 19.16 15.28
N ARG A 90 -0.17 19.38 14.54
CA ARG A 90 1.10 19.84 15.15
C ARG A 90 0.92 21.18 15.85
N LYS A 91 0.25 22.13 15.19
CA LYS A 91 -0.04 23.43 15.78
C LYS A 91 -0.85 23.29 17.07
N ASN A 92 -1.96 22.56 17.04
CA ASN A 92 -2.83 22.38 18.20
C ASN A 92 -2.13 21.61 19.35
N LEU A 93 -1.28 20.62 19.03
CA LEU A 93 -0.46 19.91 20.03
C LEU A 93 0.58 20.84 20.65
N PHE A 94 1.28 21.62 19.83
CA PHE A 94 2.29 22.54 20.32
C PHE A 94 1.67 23.63 21.21
N ASP A 95 0.56 24.24 20.79
CA ASP A 95 -0.18 25.22 21.59
C ASP A 95 -0.63 24.61 22.93
N HIS A 96 -1.09 23.34 22.91
CA HIS A 96 -1.48 22.65 24.14
C HIS A 96 -0.28 22.39 25.05
N ILE A 97 0.83 21.90 24.52
CA ILE A 97 2.07 21.67 25.29
C ILE A 97 2.52 22.98 25.96
N GLN A 98 2.52 24.10 25.25
CA GLN A 98 2.90 25.41 25.79
C GLN A 98 1.96 25.91 26.91
N SER A 99 0.71 25.43 26.95
CA SER A 99 -0.27 25.77 27.98
C SER A 99 -0.15 24.93 29.24
N LEU A 100 0.72 23.92 29.29
CA LEU A 100 0.90 23.04 30.45
C LEU A 100 1.75 23.70 31.53
N SER A 101 1.55 23.28 32.80
CA SER A 101 2.28 23.81 33.94
C SER A 101 3.75 23.37 33.97
N SER A 102 4.64 24.17 34.58
CA SER A 102 6.05 23.81 34.73
C SER A 102 6.25 22.46 35.42
N SER A 103 5.39 22.12 36.42
CA SER A 103 5.44 20.83 37.10
C SER A 103 5.19 19.62 36.21
N PHE A 104 4.57 19.81 35.05
CA PHE A 104 4.43 18.75 34.01
C PHE A 104 5.76 18.47 33.35
N PHE A 105 6.52 19.51 33.00
CA PHE A 105 7.82 19.39 32.34
C PHE A 105 8.90 18.81 33.26
N ASP A 106 8.78 19.03 34.59
CA ASP A 106 9.69 18.41 35.57
C ASP A 106 9.56 16.89 35.63
N LYS A 107 8.39 16.35 35.23
CA LYS A 107 8.05 14.91 35.27
C LYS A 107 8.07 14.22 33.92
N THR A 108 8.15 14.99 32.83
CA THR A 108 7.99 14.45 31.47
C THR A 108 9.23 14.74 30.63
N ASN A 109 9.72 13.73 29.93
CA ASN A 109 10.84 13.92 29.03
C ASN A 109 10.41 14.74 27.80
N THR A 110 11.06 15.89 27.60
CA THR A 110 10.79 16.75 26.42
C THR A 110 11.01 16.05 25.08
N GLY A 111 11.96 15.10 25.01
CA GLY A 111 12.19 14.28 23.83
C GLY A 111 11.00 13.39 23.47
N GLU A 112 10.31 12.80 24.47
CA GLU A 112 9.09 12.02 24.25
C GLU A 112 7.95 12.88 23.70
N LEU A 113 7.78 14.10 24.25
CA LEU A 113 6.78 15.05 23.74
C LEU A 113 7.06 15.45 22.29
N MET A 114 8.33 15.70 21.95
CA MET A 114 8.72 16.03 20.58
C MET A 114 8.53 14.86 19.63
N ALA A 115 8.81 13.63 20.05
CA ALA A 115 8.52 12.42 19.28
C ALA A 115 7.02 12.30 18.97
N ARG A 116 6.13 12.57 19.94
CA ARG A 116 4.67 12.56 19.71
C ARG A 116 4.23 13.64 18.72
N VAL A 117 4.76 14.85 18.83
CA VAL A 117 4.42 15.97 17.93
C VAL A 117 4.89 15.71 16.50
N LYS A 118 6.00 15.01 16.34
CA LYS A 118 6.57 14.69 15.02
C LYS A 118 6.08 13.33 14.51
N ASP A 119 6.49 12.26 15.17
CA ASP A 119 6.38 10.91 14.60
C ASP A 119 4.95 10.37 14.64
N ASP A 120 4.18 10.61 15.71
CA ASP A 120 2.78 10.16 15.77
C ASP A 120 1.90 10.97 14.81
N VAL A 121 2.15 12.28 14.67
CA VAL A 121 1.42 13.10 13.70
C VAL A 121 1.76 12.70 12.26
N ASP A 122 3.02 12.36 11.97
CA ASP A 122 3.43 11.86 10.65
C ASP A 122 2.77 10.53 10.31
N ARG A 123 2.60 9.64 11.29
CA ARG A 123 1.84 8.38 11.11
C ARG A 123 0.37 8.65 10.80
N ILE A 124 -0.26 9.58 11.50
CA ILE A 124 -1.66 9.98 11.25
C ILE A 124 -1.79 10.60 9.86
N TRP A 125 -0.88 11.50 9.49
CA TRP A 125 -0.84 12.08 8.16
C TRP A 125 -0.75 11.00 7.07
N ASN A 126 0.22 10.10 7.17
CA ASN A 126 0.39 9.00 6.22
C ASN A 126 -0.86 8.10 6.14
N THR A 127 -1.52 7.85 7.28
CA THR A 127 -2.75 7.05 7.31
C THR A 127 -3.91 7.77 6.62
N LEU A 128 -4.06 9.08 6.82
CA LEU A 128 -5.14 9.87 6.24
C LEU A 128 -4.93 10.18 4.74
N SER A 129 -3.67 10.27 4.28
CA SER A 129 -3.35 10.46 2.86
C SER A 129 -3.22 9.13 2.13
N TYR A 130 -2.07 8.48 2.24
CA TYR A 130 -1.71 7.33 1.43
C TYR A 130 -2.50 6.07 1.76
N VAL A 131 -2.60 5.69 3.04
CA VAL A 131 -3.24 4.42 3.41
C VAL A 131 -4.74 4.44 3.13
N SER A 132 -5.43 5.55 3.46
CA SER A 132 -6.87 5.68 3.18
C SER A 132 -7.16 5.69 1.68
N MET A 133 -6.34 6.41 0.89
CA MET A 133 -6.43 6.41 -0.57
C MET A 133 -6.26 4.99 -1.13
N LEU A 134 -5.21 4.29 -0.71
CA LEU A 134 -4.91 2.93 -1.20
C LEU A 134 -6.04 1.96 -0.90
N ILE A 135 -6.61 1.98 0.31
CA ILE A 135 -7.73 1.10 0.68
C ILE A 135 -8.94 1.35 -0.20
N ILE A 136 -9.33 2.62 -0.38
CA ILE A 136 -10.49 2.99 -1.20
C ILE A 136 -10.24 2.58 -2.67
N GLU A 137 -9.03 2.86 -3.18
CA GLU A 137 -8.64 2.52 -4.55
C GLU A 137 -8.69 1.01 -4.81
N VAL A 138 -8.08 0.21 -3.95
CA VAL A 138 -8.04 -1.26 -4.10
C VAL A 138 -9.46 -1.83 -4.07
N ILE A 139 -10.30 -1.41 -3.12
CA ILE A 139 -11.68 -1.90 -3.03
C ILE A 139 -12.46 -1.54 -4.28
N PHE A 140 -12.42 -0.25 -4.68
CA PHE A 140 -13.19 0.22 -5.81
C PHE A 140 -12.69 -0.40 -7.13
N HIS A 141 -11.37 -0.42 -7.35
CA HIS A 141 -10.76 -1.04 -8.53
C HIS A 141 -11.13 -2.52 -8.65
N THR A 142 -11.03 -3.28 -7.56
CA THR A 142 -11.42 -4.69 -7.53
C THR A 142 -12.90 -4.87 -7.87
N CYS A 143 -13.80 -4.06 -7.31
CA CYS A 143 -15.22 -4.12 -7.60
C CYS A 143 -15.52 -3.85 -9.07
N VAL A 144 -14.90 -2.82 -9.66
CA VAL A 144 -15.10 -2.44 -11.06
C VAL A 144 -14.56 -3.52 -12.01
N VAL A 145 -13.35 -4.02 -11.76
CA VAL A 145 -12.75 -5.10 -12.56
C VAL A 145 -13.64 -6.36 -12.54
N LEU A 146 -14.04 -6.81 -11.35
CA LEU A 146 -14.93 -7.97 -11.24
C LEU A 146 -16.26 -7.73 -11.95
N PHE A 147 -16.87 -6.57 -11.77
CA PHE A 147 -18.10 -6.21 -12.48
C PHE A 147 -17.94 -6.30 -14.00
N CYS A 148 -16.88 -5.73 -14.57
CA CYS A 148 -16.59 -5.79 -15.99
C CYS A 148 -16.37 -7.23 -16.48
N MET A 149 -15.57 -8.02 -15.75
CA MET A 149 -15.31 -9.42 -16.12
C MET A 149 -16.57 -10.28 -16.10
N TYR A 150 -17.43 -10.14 -15.09
CA TYR A 150 -18.70 -10.88 -15.02
C TYR A 150 -19.70 -10.44 -16.08
N ARG A 151 -19.63 -9.18 -16.53
CA ARG A 151 -20.46 -8.67 -17.65
C ARG A 151 -20.00 -9.20 -19.01
N LEU A 152 -18.69 -9.39 -19.18
CA LEU A 152 -18.12 -9.91 -20.43
C LEU A 152 -18.39 -11.42 -20.56
N HIS A 153 -17.96 -12.23 -19.61
CA HIS A 153 -18.18 -13.68 -19.62
C HIS A 153 -18.12 -14.27 -18.22
N ALA A 154 -19.28 -14.42 -17.57
CA ALA A 154 -19.38 -14.85 -16.19
C ALA A 154 -18.66 -16.18 -15.85
N PRO A 155 -18.76 -17.26 -16.65
CA PRO A 155 -18.05 -18.51 -16.34
C PRO A 155 -16.53 -18.35 -16.32
N LEU A 156 -15.96 -17.53 -17.22
CA LEU A 156 -14.51 -17.28 -17.26
C LEU A 156 -14.05 -16.40 -16.09
N ALA A 157 -14.88 -15.45 -15.66
CA ALA A 157 -14.62 -14.55 -14.56
C ALA A 157 -14.51 -15.25 -13.18
N VAL A 158 -15.08 -16.43 -13.02
CA VAL A 158 -14.96 -17.23 -11.77
C VAL A 158 -13.50 -17.61 -11.51
N ILE A 159 -12.71 -17.87 -12.54
CA ILE A 159 -11.32 -18.33 -12.39
C ILE A 159 -10.45 -17.29 -11.68
N PRO A 160 -10.34 -16.03 -12.15
CA PRO A 160 -9.57 -14.99 -11.44
C PRO A 160 -10.19 -14.64 -10.09
N THR A 161 -11.51 -14.73 -9.92
CA THR A 161 -12.16 -14.52 -8.62
C THR A 161 -11.70 -15.54 -7.59
N VAL A 162 -11.66 -16.83 -7.95
CA VAL A 162 -11.16 -17.88 -7.05
C VAL A 162 -9.66 -17.71 -6.79
N ALA A 163 -8.87 -17.40 -7.83
CA ALA A 163 -7.44 -17.14 -7.67
C ALA A 163 -7.16 -15.96 -6.72
N MET A 164 -7.97 -14.89 -6.80
CA MET A 164 -7.87 -13.73 -5.92
C MET A 164 -8.20 -14.09 -4.46
N LEU A 165 -9.26 -14.87 -4.23
CA LEU A 165 -9.61 -15.35 -2.88
C LEU A 165 -8.53 -16.24 -2.29
N LEU A 166 -7.97 -17.18 -3.09
CA LEU A 166 -6.86 -18.03 -2.64
C LEU A 166 -5.62 -17.20 -2.31
N SER A 167 -5.27 -16.22 -3.14
CA SER A 167 -4.15 -15.30 -2.89
C SER A 167 -4.37 -14.49 -1.62
N ALA A 168 -5.57 -14.00 -1.38
CA ALA A 168 -5.93 -13.28 -0.16
C ALA A 168 -5.79 -14.15 1.10
N LEU A 169 -6.25 -15.39 1.05
CA LEU A 169 -6.10 -16.35 2.17
C LEU A 169 -4.63 -16.65 2.47
N ILE A 170 -3.81 -16.83 1.43
CA ILE A 170 -2.36 -17.04 1.59
C ILE A 170 -1.70 -15.80 2.19
N ALA A 171 -2.05 -14.59 1.71
CA ALA A 171 -1.52 -13.33 2.22
C ALA A 171 -1.87 -13.11 3.69
N VAL A 172 -3.13 -13.33 4.09
CA VAL A 172 -3.57 -13.23 5.49
C VAL A 172 -2.87 -14.26 6.37
N SER A 173 -2.68 -15.51 5.87
CA SER A 173 -1.93 -16.52 6.60
C SER A 173 -0.46 -16.14 6.79
N MET A 174 0.16 -15.58 5.76
CA MET A 174 1.54 -15.06 5.82
C MET A 174 1.65 -13.95 6.86
N GLU A 175 0.76 -12.96 6.81
CA GLU A 175 0.75 -11.80 7.71
C GLU A 175 0.63 -12.23 9.18
N ARG A 176 -0.25 -13.19 9.49
CA ARG A 176 -0.38 -13.74 10.85
C ARG A 176 0.92 -14.37 11.37
N HIS A 177 1.73 -15.00 10.49
CA HIS A 177 3.01 -15.57 10.87
C HIS A 177 4.12 -14.51 10.98
N LEU A 178 3.99 -13.42 10.24
CA LEU A 178 4.98 -12.33 10.26
C LEU A 178 4.78 -11.39 11.45
N GLY A 179 3.54 -11.18 11.92
CA GLY A 179 3.23 -10.20 12.95
C GLY A 179 4.06 -10.36 14.21
N SER A 180 4.10 -11.58 14.79
CA SER A 180 4.91 -11.87 15.97
C SER A 180 6.43 -11.72 15.72
N ILE A 181 6.88 -12.04 14.51
CA ILE A 181 8.30 -11.93 14.15
C ILE A 181 8.71 -10.45 14.04
N TYR A 182 7.83 -9.59 13.52
CA TYR A 182 8.09 -8.15 13.46
C TYR A 182 8.19 -7.52 14.86
N GLU A 183 7.34 -7.96 15.82
CA GLU A 183 7.44 -7.54 17.21
C GLU A 183 8.78 -7.96 17.80
N ASP A 184 9.17 -9.25 17.69
CA ASP A 184 10.45 -9.77 18.16
C ASP A 184 11.64 -9.00 17.57
N ILE A 185 11.60 -8.69 16.25
CA ILE A 185 12.65 -7.89 15.56
C ILE A 185 12.71 -6.48 16.11
N SER A 186 11.55 -5.85 16.35
CA SER A 186 11.47 -4.48 16.86
C SER A 186 12.03 -4.40 18.28
N GLU A 187 11.69 -5.36 19.15
CA GLU A 187 12.20 -5.45 20.52
C GLU A 187 13.73 -5.65 20.53
N GLU A 188 14.24 -6.61 19.75
CA GLU A 188 15.68 -6.87 19.72
C GLU A 188 16.47 -5.68 19.12
N ASN A 189 15.89 -4.99 18.14
CA ASN A 189 16.47 -3.77 17.58
C ASN A 189 16.56 -2.64 18.65
N ALA A 190 15.53 -2.50 19.49
CA ALA A 190 15.54 -1.55 20.59
C ALA A 190 16.63 -1.87 21.60
N VAL A 191 16.80 -3.15 21.95
CA VAL A 191 17.88 -3.62 22.84
C VAL A 191 19.25 -3.35 22.23
N LEU A 192 19.43 -3.65 20.93
CA LEU A 192 20.67 -3.37 20.20
C LEU A 192 21.05 -1.90 20.24
N ASN A 193 20.08 -1.02 19.98
CA ASN A 193 20.30 0.42 20.04
C ASN A 193 20.66 0.88 21.44
N THR A 194 19.98 0.38 22.48
CA THR A 194 20.29 0.70 23.88
C THR A 194 21.73 0.25 24.25
N VAL A 195 22.13 -0.95 23.88
CA VAL A 195 23.49 -1.44 24.11
C VAL A 195 24.53 -0.59 23.40
N ALA A 196 24.23 -0.14 22.15
CA ALA A 196 25.13 0.74 21.42
C ALA A 196 25.22 2.14 22.07
N GLU A 197 24.09 2.74 22.46
CA GLU A 197 24.03 4.04 23.12
C GLU A 197 24.77 4.03 24.47
N GLU A 198 24.54 3.01 25.31
CA GLU A 198 25.23 2.85 26.60
C GLU A 198 26.75 2.74 26.40
N ASN A 199 27.20 1.97 25.42
CA ASN A 199 28.61 1.80 25.12
C ASN A 199 29.25 3.10 24.59
N LEU A 200 28.56 3.83 23.73
CA LEU A 200 29.06 5.10 23.19
C LEU A 200 29.10 6.20 24.27
N ALA A 201 28.07 6.28 25.10
CA ALA A 201 28.02 7.22 26.21
C ALA A 201 29.08 6.89 27.27
N GLY A 202 29.27 5.60 27.58
CA GLY A 202 30.22 5.10 28.58
C GLY A 202 31.60 4.75 28.05
N VAL A 203 31.97 5.12 26.81
CA VAL A 203 33.20 4.68 26.15
C VAL A 203 34.49 4.95 26.96
N ARG A 204 34.55 6.06 27.70
CA ARG A 204 35.70 6.39 28.57
C ARG A 204 35.82 5.38 29.70
N THR A 205 34.70 4.96 30.29
CA THR A 205 34.66 3.97 31.38
C THR A 205 35.05 2.59 30.84
N VAL A 206 34.50 2.20 29.68
CA VAL A 206 34.86 0.92 29.02
C VAL A 206 36.36 0.84 28.77
N LYS A 207 36.96 1.93 28.26
CA LYS A 207 38.42 2.03 28.03
C LYS A 207 39.23 2.04 29.32
N ALA A 208 38.76 2.77 30.34
CA ALA A 208 39.47 2.83 31.61
C ALA A 208 39.58 1.47 32.32
N PHE A 209 38.58 0.62 32.11
CA PHE A 209 38.56 -0.76 32.68
C PHE A 209 38.98 -1.83 31.70
N ALA A 210 39.42 -1.46 30.48
CA ALA A 210 39.83 -2.38 29.39
C ALA A 210 38.80 -3.48 29.08
N ARG A 211 37.49 -3.11 29.10
CA ARG A 211 36.35 -4.05 28.91
C ARG A 211 35.80 -4.06 27.49
N GLU A 212 36.52 -3.56 26.50
CA GLU A 212 36.06 -3.48 25.10
C GLU A 212 35.62 -4.85 24.57
N LYS A 213 36.40 -5.89 24.84
CA LYS A 213 36.08 -7.25 24.36
C LYS A 213 34.75 -7.77 24.94
N PHE A 214 34.44 -7.44 26.17
CA PHE A 214 33.19 -7.82 26.82
C PHE A 214 32.00 -7.11 26.18
N GLU A 215 32.11 -5.78 26.00
CA GLU A 215 31.03 -4.99 25.40
C GLU A 215 30.81 -5.37 23.92
N ILE A 216 31.87 -5.60 23.16
CA ILE A 216 31.77 -6.13 21.80
C ILE A 216 31.06 -7.49 21.78
N SER A 217 31.39 -8.40 22.69
CA SER A 217 30.74 -9.70 22.80
C SER A 217 29.26 -9.58 23.13
N LYS A 218 28.89 -8.67 24.05
CA LYS A 218 27.51 -8.36 24.40
C LYS A 218 26.73 -7.85 23.17
N PHE A 219 27.28 -6.88 22.45
CA PHE A 219 26.67 -6.35 21.24
C PHE A 219 26.51 -7.44 20.16
N LEU A 220 27.55 -8.23 19.92
CA LEU A 220 27.51 -9.29 18.93
C LEU A 220 26.49 -10.38 19.26
N SER A 221 26.23 -10.69 20.53
CA SER A 221 25.19 -11.66 20.90
C SER A 221 23.79 -11.17 20.53
N HIS A 222 23.48 -9.89 20.76
CA HIS A 222 22.23 -9.28 20.37
C HIS A 222 22.11 -9.13 18.83
N ASN A 223 23.22 -8.77 18.18
CA ASN A 223 23.26 -8.71 16.71
C ASN A 223 23.03 -10.08 16.06
N GLN A 224 23.57 -11.15 16.65
CA GLN A 224 23.32 -12.51 16.19
C GLN A 224 21.84 -12.89 16.35
N ARG A 225 21.21 -12.54 17.47
CA ARG A 225 19.78 -12.76 17.68
C ARG A 225 18.91 -11.97 16.71
N TYR A 226 19.24 -10.69 16.47
CA TYR A 226 18.60 -9.87 15.44
C TYR A 226 18.72 -10.51 14.05
N TYR A 227 19.91 -11.02 13.69
CA TYR A 227 20.11 -11.76 12.45
C TYR A 227 19.21 -13.01 12.36
N GLU A 228 19.14 -13.80 13.43
CA GLU A 228 18.32 -15.03 13.46
C GLU A 228 16.82 -14.72 13.30
N LEU A 229 16.33 -13.65 13.89
CA LEU A 229 14.95 -13.19 13.74
C LEU A 229 14.67 -12.75 12.28
N ASN A 230 15.58 -11.99 11.66
CA ASN A 230 15.46 -11.64 10.25
C ASN A 230 15.52 -12.86 9.33
N MET A 231 16.35 -13.85 9.66
CA MET A 231 16.38 -15.14 8.93
C MET A 231 15.09 -15.95 9.13
N ARG A 232 14.45 -15.84 10.31
CA ARG A 232 13.13 -16.44 10.55
C ARG A 232 12.06 -15.77 9.70
N GLN A 233 12.08 -14.44 9.60
CA GLN A 233 11.23 -13.66 8.70
C GLN A 233 11.42 -14.10 7.24
N SER A 234 12.67 -14.16 6.78
CA SER A 234 13.01 -14.58 5.41
C SER A 234 12.48 -15.98 5.10
N ARG A 235 12.57 -16.93 6.05
CA ARG A 235 12.01 -18.28 5.89
C ARG A 235 10.49 -18.29 5.69
N VAL A 236 9.76 -17.37 6.33
CA VAL A 236 8.32 -17.21 6.09
C VAL A 236 8.08 -16.73 4.65
N PHE A 237 8.80 -15.70 4.19
CA PHE A 237 8.67 -15.22 2.81
C PHE A 237 8.99 -16.33 1.80
N VAL A 238 10.11 -17.04 1.95
CA VAL A 238 10.50 -18.14 1.04
C VAL A 238 9.44 -19.24 1.01
N ARG A 239 8.72 -19.47 2.10
CA ARG A 239 7.66 -20.48 2.17
C ARG A 239 6.38 -20.04 1.45
N TYR A 240 5.93 -18.78 1.63
CA TYR A 240 4.64 -18.32 1.13
C TYR A 240 4.70 -17.70 -0.27
N TYR A 241 5.79 -16.99 -0.57
CA TYR A 241 5.94 -16.26 -1.83
C TYR A 241 5.83 -17.14 -3.10
N PRO A 242 6.41 -18.35 -3.15
CA PRO A 242 6.26 -19.24 -4.30
C PRO A 242 4.80 -19.60 -4.62
N TYR A 243 3.96 -19.79 -3.60
CA TYR A 243 2.53 -20.09 -3.84
C TYR A 243 1.80 -18.92 -4.49
N LEU A 244 2.07 -17.68 -4.05
CA LEU A 244 1.53 -16.48 -4.68
C LEU A 244 2.02 -16.35 -6.13
N GLN A 245 3.29 -16.60 -6.36
CA GLN A 245 3.89 -16.58 -7.72
C GLN A 245 3.28 -17.64 -8.64
N ILE A 246 3.06 -18.85 -8.14
CA ILE A 246 2.43 -19.92 -8.91
C ILE A 246 1.02 -19.51 -9.33
N ILE A 247 0.19 -19.00 -8.42
CA ILE A 247 -1.16 -18.53 -8.74
C ILE A 247 -1.10 -17.44 -9.82
N THR A 248 -0.26 -16.43 -9.63
CA THR A 248 -0.13 -15.31 -10.57
C THR A 248 0.36 -15.74 -11.96
N LYS A 249 1.23 -16.75 -12.04
CA LYS A 249 1.77 -17.25 -13.33
C LYS A 249 0.86 -18.25 -14.01
N LEU A 250 0.16 -19.08 -13.24
CA LEU A 250 -0.78 -20.07 -13.79
C LEU A 250 -2.10 -19.42 -14.25
N LEU A 251 -2.53 -18.33 -13.62
CA LEU A 251 -3.78 -17.68 -13.93
C LEU A 251 -3.91 -17.29 -15.43
N PRO A 252 -2.97 -16.53 -16.04
CA PRO A 252 -3.02 -16.22 -17.46
C PRO A 252 -3.00 -17.49 -18.33
N MET A 253 -2.22 -18.51 -17.96
CA MET A 253 -2.17 -19.77 -18.71
C MET A 253 -3.52 -20.49 -18.73
N ILE A 254 -4.19 -20.56 -17.57
CA ILE A 254 -5.52 -21.19 -17.48
C ILE A 254 -6.55 -20.39 -18.28
N ILE A 255 -6.52 -19.04 -18.18
CA ILE A 255 -7.41 -18.16 -18.95
C ILE A 255 -7.20 -18.33 -20.44
N LEU A 256 -5.94 -18.38 -20.90
CA LEU A 256 -5.62 -18.60 -22.32
C LEU A 256 -6.06 -19.98 -22.82
N LEU A 257 -5.88 -21.04 -22.03
CA LEU A 257 -6.31 -22.39 -22.41
C LEU A 257 -7.82 -22.52 -22.49
N LEU A 258 -8.54 -22.09 -21.47
CA LEU A 258 -9.99 -22.21 -21.41
C LEU A 258 -10.68 -21.16 -22.29
N GLY A 259 -10.23 -19.93 -22.25
CA GLY A 259 -10.75 -18.85 -23.09
C GLY A 259 -10.43 -19.06 -24.56
N GLY A 260 -9.21 -19.51 -24.91
CA GLY A 260 -8.86 -19.89 -26.30
C GLY A 260 -9.74 -21.00 -26.85
N ARG A 261 -10.08 -22.00 -26.03
CA ARG A 261 -11.07 -23.04 -26.43
C ARG A 261 -12.45 -22.43 -26.68
N LEU A 262 -12.91 -21.49 -25.87
CA LEU A 262 -14.19 -20.79 -26.03
C LEU A 262 -14.19 -19.92 -27.30
N VAL A 263 -13.05 -19.28 -27.62
CA VAL A 263 -12.89 -18.53 -28.88
C VAL A 263 -13.01 -19.47 -30.09
N ILE A 264 -12.32 -20.62 -30.08
CA ILE A 264 -12.39 -21.60 -31.16
C ILE A 264 -13.83 -22.15 -31.34
N GLN A 265 -14.59 -22.27 -30.26
CA GLN A 265 -15.99 -22.66 -30.26
C GLN A 265 -16.95 -21.53 -30.68
N GLY A 266 -16.44 -20.31 -30.89
CA GLY A 266 -17.26 -19.15 -31.27
C GLY A 266 -18.13 -18.58 -30.13
N THR A 267 -17.88 -18.96 -28.88
CA THR A 267 -18.67 -18.52 -27.73
C THR A 267 -18.25 -17.11 -27.24
N ILE A 268 -16.99 -16.77 -27.39
CA ILE A 268 -16.43 -15.44 -27.06
C ILE A 268 -15.55 -14.98 -28.21
N THR A 269 -15.33 -13.65 -28.32
CA THR A 269 -14.43 -13.09 -29.34
C THR A 269 -12.97 -13.12 -28.83
N LEU A 270 -12.02 -12.96 -29.75
CA LEU A 270 -10.59 -12.89 -29.40
C LEU A 270 -10.30 -11.65 -28.57
N GLY A 271 -10.98 -10.53 -28.84
CA GLY A 271 -10.85 -9.30 -28.07
C GLY A 271 -11.31 -9.42 -26.62
N VAL A 272 -12.31 -10.26 -26.33
CA VAL A 272 -12.75 -10.54 -24.94
C VAL A 272 -11.71 -11.36 -24.17
N LEU A 273 -10.89 -12.15 -24.86
CA LEU A 273 -9.83 -12.95 -24.23
C LEU A 273 -8.58 -12.13 -23.91
N GLY A 274 -8.24 -11.12 -24.72
CA GLY A 274 -7.05 -10.27 -24.57
C GLY A 274 -7.24 -9.10 -23.64
#